data_6f6b341b54c2a0c8c9ac99b5ae971207
#
_entry.id   6f6b341b54c2a0c8c9ac99b5ae971207
#
_cell.length_a   1.000
_cell.length_b   1.000
_cell.length_c   1.000
_cell.angle_alpha   90.00
_cell.angle_beta   90.00
_cell.angle_gamma   90.00
#
_symmetry.space_group_name_H-M   'P 1'
#
loop_
_entity.id
_entity.type
_entity.pdbx_description
1 polymer ?
#
loop_
_entity_poly.entity_id
_entity_poly.type
_entity_poly.pdbx_seq_one_letter_code
_entity_poly.pdbx_strand_id
1 'polypeptide(L)'
;DFLNSSIEDLIDKTFEISKNVLNDSKINIGEFDGFIFVGGSTRLNIIRTKVNQIFKLKIFSNMNPDLIVSQGAALHADALINGSDSLLLDVTPLSLGIETAGGLMEKIINRNSNIPIYKEQEFTTYENGQTAIKIHILQGERETVKHNRSLGEFVLSNLSPKPSGIPRIIVNFSVDSDGILSVSAYDKNSNEKNSIEIKPVDGLDLDDMNRMRKDSLIHAKE
;
A
#
# COMPACT_ATOMS: atom_id res chain seq x y z
N ASP A 1 27.07 13.05 -22.16
CA ASP A 1 26.95 13.91 -20.98
C ASP A 1 27.05 13.05 -19.73
N PHE A 2 28.06 13.36 -18.89
CA PHE A 2 28.42 12.55 -17.70
C PHE A 2 27.21 12.34 -16.77
N LEU A 3 26.40 13.37 -16.52
CA LEU A 3 25.19 13.27 -15.70
C LEU A 3 24.22 12.21 -16.24
N ASN A 4 23.94 12.26 -17.53
CA ASN A 4 22.98 11.33 -18.14
C ASN A 4 23.45 9.89 -18.04
N SER A 5 24.74 9.62 -18.27
CA SER A 5 25.29 8.28 -18.14
C SER A 5 25.31 7.77 -16.69
N SER A 6 25.51 8.67 -15.72
CA SER A 6 25.53 8.30 -14.29
C SER A 6 24.14 7.95 -13.71
N ILE A 7 23.07 8.44 -14.30
CA ILE A 7 21.70 8.24 -13.82
C ILE A 7 20.87 7.33 -14.74
N GLU A 8 21.45 6.84 -15.83
CA GLU A 8 20.72 6.07 -16.86
C GLU A 8 20.04 4.84 -16.29
N ASP A 9 20.76 4.06 -15.48
CA ASP A 9 20.21 2.85 -14.83
C ASP A 9 19.02 3.14 -13.91
N LEU A 10 19.05 4.28 -13.20
CA LEU A 10 17.93 4.70 -12.35
C LEU A 10 16.72 5.09 -13.18
N ILE A 11 16.94 5.79 -14.28
CA ILE A 11 15.89 6.19 -15.21
C ILE A 11 15.28 4.94 -15.86
N ASP A 12 16.08 4.00 -16.31
CA ASP A 12 15.58 2.78 -16.95
C ASP A 12 14.71 1.95 -16.00
N LYS A 13 15.07 1.86 -14.71
CA LYS A 13 14.20 1.25 -13.70
C LYS A 13 12.84 1.92 -13.60
N THR A 14 12.77 3.25 -13.68
CA THR A 14 11.46 3.96 -13.63
C THR A 14 10.61 3.63 -14.85
N PHE A 15 11.22 3.46 -16.03
CA PHE A 15 10.51 3.06 -17.24
C PHE A 15 10.04 1.60 -17.21
N GLU A 16 10.81 0.70 -16.61
CA GLU A 16 10.36 -0.69 -16.39
C GLU A 16 9.14 -0.72 -15.46
N ILE A 17 9.17 0.02 -14.36
CA ILE A 17 8.03 0.14 -13.45
C ILE A 17 6.81 0.70 -14.19
N SER A 18 6.99 1.76 -14.98
CA SER A 18 5.92 2.38 -15.76
C SER A 18 5.29 1.38 -16.75
N LYS A 19 6.11 0.60 -17.45
CA LYS A 19 5.63 -0.47 -18.36
C LYS A 19 4.84 -1.54 -17.61
N ASN A 20 5.32 -1.95 -16.43
CA ASN A 20 4.64 -2.95 -15.62
C ASN A 20 3.26 -2.44 -15.16
N VAL A 21 3.16 -1.19 -14.72
CA VAL A 21 1.87 -0.56 -14.37
C VAL A 21 0.91 -0.51 -15.55
N LEU A 22 1.39 -0.15 -16.74
CA LEU A 22 0.59 -0.17 -17.96
C LEU A 22 0.08 -1.57 -18.30
N ASN A 23 0.94 -2.58 -18.21
CA ASN A 23 0.56 -3.97 -18.44
C ASN A 23 -0.47 -4.47 -17.41
N ASP A 24 -0.29 -4.11 -16.14
CA ASP A 24 -1.21 -4.47 -15.05
C ASP A 24 -2.58 -3.82 -15.22
N SER A 25 -2.63 -2.59 -15.75
CA SER A 25 -3.89 -1.87 -15.99
C SER A 25 -4.76 -2.52 -17.06
N LYS A 26 -4.16 -3.32 -17.97
CA LYS A 26 -4.82 -3.91 -19.15
C LYS A 26 -5.44 -2.87 -20.10
N ILE A 27 -5.04 -1.62 -19.99
CA ILE A 27 -5.48 -0.51 -20.85
C ILE A 27 -4.46 -0.34 -21.98
N ASN A 28 -4.94 -0.21 -23.21
CA ASN A 28 -4.05 0.05 -24.36
C ASN A 28 -3.44 1.44 -24.24
N ILE A 29 -2.16 1.58 -24.57
CA ILE A 29 -1.45 2.86 -24.47
C ILE A 29 -2.12 3.99 -25.28
N GLY A 30 -2.78 3.66 -26.38
CA GLY A 30 -3.52 4.60 -27.22
C GLY A 30 -4.81 5.16 -26.59
N GLU A 31 -5.26 4.61 -25.46
CA GLU A 31 -6.43 5.09 -24.72
C GLU A 31 -6.05 6.17 -23.69
N PHE A 32 -4.75 6.42 -23.48
CA PHE A 32 -4.29 7.49 -22.60
C PHE A 32 -4.21 8.83 -23.33
N ASP A 33 -4.72 9.89 -22.73
CA ASP A 33 -4.66 11.26 -23.27
C ASP A 33 -3.24 11.83 -23.29
N GLY A 34 -2.34 11.32 -22.45
CA GLY A 34 -0.96 11.75 -22.39
C GLY A 34 -0.27 11.53 -21.04
N PHE A 35 0.88 12.17 -20.87
CA PHE A 35 1.71 12.15 -19.67
C PHE A 35 1.67 13.45 -18.90
N ILE A 36 1.55 13.37 -17.60
CA ILE A 36 1.76 14.46 -16.65
C ILE A 36 3.03 14.13 -15.85
N PHE A 37 3.97 15.06 -15.82
CA PHE A 37 5.17 14.95 -15.03
C PHE A 37 4.98 15.54 -13.64
N VAL A 38 5.39 14.78 -12.61
CA VAL A 38 5.28 15.17 -11.20
C VAL A 38 6.65 15.07 -10.53
N GLY A 39 6.99 16.06 -9.74
CA GLY A 39 8.26 16.15 -9.01
C GLY A 39 9.41 16.75 -9.81
N GLY A 40 10.35 17.39 -9.12
CA GLY A 40 11.44 18.16 -9.71
C GLY A 40 12.37 17.35 -10.62
N SER A 41 12.61 16.08 -10.32
CA SER A 41 13.46 15.17 -11.14
C SER A 41 12.92 15.00 -12.57
N THR A 42 11.61 15.16 -12.79
CA THR A 42 11.01 15.06 -14.14
C THR A 42 11.36 16.23 -15.06
N ARG A 43 12.05 17.25 -14.54
CA ARG A 43 12.60 18.36 -15.34
C ARG A 43 13.81 17.95 -16.18
N LEU A 44 14.42 16.78 -15.89
CA LEU A 44 15.57 16.26 -16.65
C LEU A 44 15.15 15.95 -18.10
N ASN A 45 15.86 16.53 -19.06
CA ASN A 45 15.56 16.36 -20.49
C ASN A 45 15.61 14.90 -20.95
N ILE A 46 16.49 14.09 -20.36
CA ILE A 46 16.59 12.66 -20.69
C ILE A 46 15.27 11.92 -20.41
N ILE A 47 14.56 12.25 -19.33
CA ILE A 47 13.26 11.64 -19.00
C ILE A 47 12.24 11.98 -20.07
N ARG A 48 12.13 13.27 -20.45
CA ARG A 48 11.19 13.73 -21.48
C ARG A 48 11.47 13.08 -22.84
N THR A 49 12.73 12.98 -23.19
CA THR A 49 13.17 12.33 -24.43
C THR A 49 12.80 10.86 -24.45
N LYS A 50 13.11 10.10 -23.38
CA LYS A 50 12.77 8.67 -23.25
C LYS A 50 11.25 8.44 -23.25
N VAL A 51 10.44 9.28 -22.57
CA VAL A 51 8.97 9.19 -22.61
C VAL A 51 8.44 9.31 -24.03
N ASN A 52 8.90 10.33 -24.79
CA ASN A 52 8.49 10.51 -26.17
C ASN A 52 8.88 9.32 -27.07
N GLN A 53 10.08 8.76 -26.87
CA GLN A 53 10.57 7.64 -27.65
C GLN A 53 9.82 6.32 -27.38
N ILE A 54 9.56 6.05 -26.11
CA ILE A 54 8.98 4.76 -25.66
C ILE A 54 7.47 4.75 -25.81
N PHE A 55 6.78 5.80 -25.34
CA PHE A 55 5.33 5.80 -25.24
C PHE A 55 4.63 6.55 -26.38
N LYS A 56 5.32 7.51 -27.01
CA LYS A 56 4.79 8.33 -28.12
C LYS A 56 3.46 9.03 -27.80
N LEU A 57 3.24 9.36 -26.52
CA LEU A 57 2.05 10.07 -26.06
C LEU A 57 2.32 11.56 -25.86
N LYS A 58 1.27 12.36 -25.89
CA LYS A 58 1.33 13.79 -25.60
C LYS A 58 1.85 14.04 -24.18
N ILE A 59 2.77 14.98 -24.02
CA ILE A 59 3.22 15.45 -22.72
C ILE A 59 2.48 16.75 -22.41
N PHE A 60 1.74 16.76 -21.29
CA PHE A 60 1.10 17.98 -20.79
C PHE A 60 2.15 18.86 -20.10
N SER A 61 2.51 19.98 -20.72
CA SER A 61 3.57 20.89 -20.25
C SER A 61 3.07 22.13 -19.51
N ASN A 62 1.75 22.30 -19.45
CA ASN A 62 1.09 23.46 -18.81
C ASN A 62 0.97 23.35 -17.29
N MET A 63 1.38 22.23 -16.71
CA MET A 63 1.35 21.99 -15.27
C MET A 63 2.77 22.10 -14.68
N ASN A 64 2.90 22.75 -13.52
CA ASN A 64 4.18 22.82 -12.82
C ASN A 64 4.40 21.52 -12.03
N PRO A 65 5.46 20.74 -12.33
CA PRO A 65 5.72 19.47 -11.66
C PRO A 65 5.90 19.58 -10.14
N ASP A 66 6.31 20.74 -9.63
CA ASP A 66 6.54 20.96 -8.20
C ASP A 66 5.25 21.29 -7.43
N LEU A 67 4.22 21.80 -8.13
CA LEU A 67 2.98 22.27 -7.50
C LEU A 67 1.78 21.33 -7.72
N ILE A 68 1.86 20.44 -8.69
CA ILE A 68 0.69 19.64 -9.11
C ILE A 68 0.13 18.77 -7.97
N VAL A 69 0.98 18.24 -7.09
CA VAL A 69 0.55 17.42 -5.95
C VAL A 69 -0.23 18.28 -4.95
N SER A 70 0.26 19.46 -4.61
CA SER A 70 -0.44 20.37 -3.68
C SER A 70 -1.76 20.89 -4.27
N GLN A 71 -1.80 21.14 -5.58
CA GLN A 71 -3.04 21.51 -6.27
C GLN A 71 -4.05 20.35 -6.25
N GLY A 72 -3.60 19.12 -6.50
CA GLY A 72 -4.44 17.93 -6.42
C GLY A 72 -4.97 17.70 -5.00
N ALA A 73 -4.14 17.86 -3.97
CA ALA A 73 -4.55 17.76 -2.57
C ALA A 73 -5.60 18.83 -2.21
N ALA A 74 -5.47 20.06 -2.70
CA ALA A 74 -6.45 21.11 -2.47
C ALA A 74 -7.80 20.80 -3.14
N LEU A 75 -7.79 20.29 -4.37
CA LEU A 75 -9.00 19.86 -5.07
C LEU A 75 -9.67 18.68 -4.36
N HIS A 76 -8.88 17.74 -3.85
CA HIS A 76 -9.41 16.60 -3.09
C HIS A 76 -10.02 17.04 -1.76
N ALA A 77 -9.38 17.94 -1.03
CA ALA A 77 -9.93 18.51 0.19
C ALA A 77 -11.26 19.25 -0.06
N ASP A 78 -11.33 20.03 -1.14
CA ASP A 78 -12.57 20.69 -1.55
C ASP A 78 -13.68 19.68 -1.87
N ALA A 79 -13.34 18.62 -2.61
CA ALA A 79 -14.27 17.55 -2.92
C ALA A 79 -14.83 16.83 -1.69
N LEU A 80 -14.00 16.63 -0.65
CA LEU A 80 -14.43 16.01 0.62
C LEU A 80 -15.37 16.91 1.42
N ILE A 81 -15.21 18.24 1.33
CA ILE A 81 -16.02 19.21 2.10
C ILE A 81 -17.31 19.56 1.34
N ASN A 82 -17.22 19.85 0.06
CA ASN A 82 -18.31 20.39 -0.74
C ASN A 82 -18.99 19.36 -1.66
N GLY A 83 -18.44 18.14 -1.70
CA GLY A 83 -18.85 17.10 -2.64
C GLY A 83 -18.23 17.28 -4.02
N SER A 84 -18.19 16.23 -4.80
CA SER A 84 -17.68 16.23 -6.17
C SER A 84 -18.38 15.17 -7.00
N ASP A 85 -18.56 15.45 -8.30
CA ASP A 85 -19.00 14.44 -9.28
C ASP A 85 -17.90 13.41 -9.62
N SER A 86 -16.68 13.66 -9.15
CA SER A 86 -15.53 12.77 -9.35
C SER A 86 -15.19 12.05 -8.04
N LEU A 87 -15.18 10.73 -8.08
CA LEU A 87 -14.80 9.87 -6.95
C LEU A 87 -13.34 9.42 -7.15
N LEU A 88 -12.47 9.80 -6.20
CA LEU A 88 -11.14 9.23 -6.11
C LEU A 88 -11.23 7.93 -5.30
N LEU A 89 -10.94 6.81 -5.94
CA LEU A 89 -10.81 5.50 -5.28
C LEU A 89 -9.33 5.15 -5.27
N ASP A 90 -8.82 4.90 -4.08
CA ASP A 90 -7.46 4.39 -3.90
C ASP A 90 -7.47 2.86 -3.87
N VAL A 91 -6.30 2.23 -4.00
CA VAL A 91 -6.14 0.78 -4.03
C VAL A 91 -4.99 0.32 -3.14
N THR A 92 -5.08 -0.92 -2.68
CA THR A 92 -3.96 -1.57 -1.98
C THR A 92 -2.80 -1.81 -2.96
N PRO A 93 -1.58 -1.29 -2.69
CA PRO A 93 -0.44 -1.44 -3.61
C PRO A 93 0.12 -2.87 -3.66
N LEU A 94 -0.04 -3.62 -2.58
CA LEU A 94 0.40 -5.01 -2.42
C LEU A 94 -0.67 -5.83 -1.69
N SER A 95 -0.66 -7.15 -1.92
CA SER A 95 -1.54 -8.07 -1.22
C SER A 95 -1.24 -8.10 0.27
N LEU A 96 -2.31 -8.24 1.07
CA LEU A 96 -2.28 -8.37 2.52
C LEU A 96 -2.78 -9.75 2.90
N GLY A 97 -2.13 -10.38 3.86
CA GLY A 97 -2.49 -11.73 4.29
C GLY A 97 -1.83 -12.11 5.60
N ILE A 98 -1.92 -13.38 5.93
CA ILE A 98 -1.33 -13.95 7.14
C ILE A 98 -0.41 -15.13 6.84
N GLU A 99 0.47 -15.41 7.79
CA GLU A 99 1.25 -16.64 7.80
C GLU A 99 0.37 -17.83 8.15
N THR A 100 0.52 -18.89 7.36
CA THR A 100 -0.11 -20.18 7.61
C THR A 100 0.93 -21.27 7.86
N ALA A 101 0.48 -22.48 8.21
CA ALA A 101 1.36 -23.63 8.44
C ALA A 101 2.32 -23.86 7.26
N GLY A 102 3.59 -24.15 7.57
CA GLY A 102 4.63 -24.36 6.56
C GLY A 102 5.35 -23.09 6.12
N GLY A 103 5.11 -21.92 6.75
CA GLY A 103 5.78 -20.66 6.41
C GLY A 103 5.29 -20.07 5.08
N LEU A 104 4.03 -20.30 4.75
CA LEU A 104 3.37 -19.77 3.56
C LEU A 104 2.50 -18.58 3.92
N MET A 105 2.31 -17.68 2.95
CA MET A 105 1.40 -16.54 3.05
C MET A 105 0.07 -16.87 2.36
N GLU A 106 -1.01 -16.81 3.12
CA GLU A 106 -2.38 -16.81 2.59
C GLU A 106 -2.85 -15.37 2.38
N LYS A 107 -3.16 -15.01 1.14
CA LYS A 107 -3.61 -13.66 0.76
C LYS A 107 -5.10 -13.50 1.05
N ILE A 108 -5.46 -12.49 1.85
CA ILE A 108 -6.84 -12.15 2.21
C ILE A 108 -7.36 -10.98 1.36
N ILE A 109 -6.55 -9.94 1.22
CA ILE A 109 -6.82 -8.80 0.33
C ILE A 109 -5.77 -8.82 -0.77
N ASN A 110 -6.19 -8.92 -2.01
CA ASN A 110 -5.28 -8.90 -3.16
C ASN A 110 -4.81 -7.47 -3.47
N ARG A 111 -3.64 -7.35 -4.07
CA ARG A 111 -3.16 -6.08 -4.62
C ARG A 111 -4.18 -5.49 -5.59
N ASN A 112 -4.21 -4.18 -5.73
CA ASN A 112 -5.14 -3.43 -6.56
C ASN A 112 -6.62 -3.58 -6.15
N SER A 113 -6.90 -4.02 -4.92
CA SER A 113 -8.25 -3.96 -4.36
C SER A 113 -8.58 -2.52 -3.96
N ASN A 114 -9.77 -2.04 -4.35
CA ASN A 114 -10.23 -0.70 -3.97
C ASN A 114 -10.39 -0.60 -2.45
N ILE A 115 -10.01 0.54 -1.88
CA ILE A 115 -10.25 0.87 -0.47
C ILE A 115 -11.30 1.98 -0.36
N PRO A 116 -12.11 2.03 0.73
CA PRO A 116 -12.05 1.11 1.87
C PRO A 116 -12.51 -0.31 1.53
N ILE A 117 -11.93 -1.31 2.21
CA ILE A 117 -12.25 -2.73 1.99
C ILE A 117 -12.29 -3.50 3.31
N TYR A 118 -13.23 -4.41 3.44
CA TYR A 118 -13.34 -5.39 4.52
C TYR A 118 -13.35 -6.80 3.95
N LYS A 119 -12.55 -7.67 4.55
CA LYS A 119 -12.51 -9.11 4.23
C LYS A 119 -12.35 -9.92 5.50
N GLU A 120 -13.02 -11.05 5.54
CA GLU A 120 -12.84 -12.04 6.59
C GLU A 120 -12.53 -13.42 6.00
N GLN A 121 -11.77 -14.18 6.75
CA GLN A 121 -11.45 -15.57 6.39
C GLN A 121 -11.41 -16.43 7.63
N GLU A 122 -11.91 -17.66 7.50
CA GLU A 122 -11.93 -18.65 8.57
C GLU A 122 -10.66 -19.50 8.52
N PHE A 123 -10.03 -19.65 9.68
CA PHE A 123 -8.86 -20.50 9.90
C PHE A 123 -9.12 -21.48 11.03
N THR A 124 -8.19 -22.41 11.22
CA THR A 124 -8.27 -23.41 12.27
C THR A 124 -6.91 -23.65 12.93
N THR A 125 -6.88 -24.38 14.03
CA THR A 125 -5.65 -24.80 14.69
C THR A 125 -4.94 -25.91 13.92
N TYR A 126 -3.61 -25.88 13.95
CA TYR A 126 -2.77 -26.89 13.30
C TYR A 126 -2.48 -28.08 14.23
N GLU A 127 -2.37 -27.86 15.55
CA GLU A 127 -2.05 -28.88 16.54
C GLU A 127 -3.24 -29.20 17.44
N ASN A 128 -3.29 -30.46 17.91
CA ASN A 128 -4.28 -30.87 18.88
C ASN A 128 -4.08 -30.18 20.24
N GLY A 129 -5.16 -29.70 20.84
CA GLY A 129 -5.11 -29.05 22.15
C GLY A 129 -4.47 -27.68 22.17
N GLN A 130 -4.29 -27.05 21.00
CA GLN A 130 -3.73 -25.72 20.89
C GLN A 130 -4.65 -24.69 21.55
N THR A 131 -4.11 -23.91 22.49
CA THR A 131 -4.85 -22.90 23.29
C THR A 131 -4.57 -21.46 22.87
N ALA A 132 -3.67 -21.26 21.91
CA ALA A 132 -3.35 -19.95 21.36
C ALA A 132 -2.97 -20.05 19.88
N ILE A 133 -3.25 -19.00 19.12
CA ILE A 133 -2.83 -18.87 17.72
C ILE A 133 -2.12 -17.52 17.57
N LYS A 134 -0.92 -17.56 16.99
CA LYS A 134 -0.22 -16.35 16.55
C LYS A 134 -0.72 -15.95 15.16
N ILE A 135 -1.20 -14.73 15.03
CA ILE A 135 -1.59 -14.12 13.77
C ILE A 135 -0.45 -13.20 13.34
N HIS A 136 0.28 -13.61 12.31
CA HIS A 136 1.38 -12.85 11.72
C HIS A 136 0.91 -12.23 10.40
N ILE A 137 0.89 -10.91 10.35
CA ILE A 137 0.33 -10.13 9.26
C ILE A 137 1.45 -9.78 8.28
N LEU A 138 1.21 -10.03 7.01
CA LEU A 138 2.18 -9.91 5.94
C LEU A 138 1.67 -9.04 4.80
N GLN A 139 2.61 -8.37 4.13
CA GLN A 139 2.37 -7.62 2.90
C GLN A 139 3.33 -8.08 1.81
N GLY A 140 2.82 -8.41 0.64
CA GLY A 140 3.64 -8.78 -0.52
C GLY A 140 2.97 -9.77 -1.46
N GLU A 141 3.73 -10.21 -2.46
CA GLU A 141 3.21 -11.07 -3.54
C GLU A 141 3.80 -12.49 -3.53
N ARG A 142 4.78 -12.75 -2.66
CA ARG A 142 5.49 -14.04 -2.64
C ARG A 142 4.72 -15.07 -1.80
N GLU A 143 4.84 -16.33 -2.18
CA GLU A 143 4.18 -17.43 -1.47
C GLU A 143 4.77 -17.68 -0.07
N THR A 144 6.09 -17.46 0.10
CA THR A 144 6.78 -17.75 1.36
C THR A 144 6.90 -16.50 2.23
N VAL A 145 6.66 -16.65 3.52
CA VAL A 145 6.69 -15.60 4.55
C VAL A 145 7.98 -14.78 4.51
N LYS A 146 9.14 -15.43 4.41
CA LYS A 146 10.46 -14.78 4.45
C LYS A 146 10.72 -13.76 3.33
N HIS A 147 9.92 -13.81 2.25
CA HIS A 147 10.07 -12.91 1.11
C HIS A 147 8.97 -11.83 1.06
N ASN A 148 8.13 -11.78 2.09
CA ASN A 148 7.12 -10.76 2.27
C ASN A 148 7.48 -9.87 3.47
N ARG A 149 6.93 -8.68 3.49
CA ARG A 149 7.12 -7.72 4.58
C ARG A 149 6.23 -8.10 5.76
N SER A 150 6.80 -8.24 6.93
CA SER A 150 6.05 -8.34 8.19
C SER A 150 5.51 -6.96 8.56
N LEU A 151 4.20 -6.87 8.80
CA LEU A 151 3.54 -5.66 9.26
C LEU A 151 3.33 -5.67 10.77
N GLY A 152 3.24 -6.84 11.38
CA GLY A 152 3.04 -7.02 12.80
C GLY A 152 2.51 -8.40 13.14
N GLU A 153 2.42 -8.68 14.43
CA GLU A 153 1.88 -9.94 14.92
C GLU A 153 1.14 -9.74 16.24
N PHE A 154 0.14 -10.57 16.49
CA PHE A 154 -0.54 -10.66 17.77
C PHE A 154 -0.97 -12.10 18.06
N VAL A 155 -1.30 -12.39 19.31
CA VAL A 155 -1.72 -13.72 19.74
C VAL A 155 -3.18 -13.68 20.17
N LEU A 156 -3.98 -14.58 19.61
CA LEU A 156 -5.30 -14.93 20.13
C LEU A 156 -5.11 -16.10 21.10
N SER A 157 -5.32 -15.86 22.38
CA SER A 157 -5.17 -16.82 23.47
C SER A 157 -6.52 -17.28 24.03
N ASN A 158 -6.48 -18.14 25.05
CA ASN A 158 -7.64 -18.69 25.76
C ASN A 158 -8.59 -19.51 24.85
N LEU A 159 -8.05 -20.10 23.79
CA LEU A 159 -8.81 -21.04 22.97
C LEU A 159 -9.11 -22.32 23.77
N SER A 160 -10.33 -22.83 23.63
CA SER A 160 -10.69 -24.12 24.19
C SER A 160 -9.85 -25.24 23.54
N PRO A 161 -9.13 -26.08 24.30
CA PRO A 161 -8.34 -27.16 23.72
C PRO A 161 -9.25 -28.17 23.01
N LYS A 162 -9.07 -28.28 21.69
CA LYS A 162 -9.83 -29.19 20.82
C LYS A 162 -8.87 -29.89 19.85
N PRO A 163 -9.29 -30.97 19.19
CA PRO A 163 -8.54 -31.52 18.06
C PRO A 163 -8.27 -30.49 16.99
N SER A 164 -7.12 -30.60 16.32
CA SER A 164 -6.76 -29.74 15.18
C SER A 164 -7.86 -29.78 14.12
N GLY A 165 -8.09 -28.66 13.44
CA GLY A 165 -9.13 -28.56 12.44
C GLY A 165 -10.55 -28.31 12.97
N ILE A 166 -10.79 -28.39 14.30
CA ILE A 166 -12.11 -28.15 14.90
C ILE A 166 -12.35 -26.67 15.26
N PRO A 167 -11.41 -25.95 15.92
CA PRO A 167 -11.61 -24.52 16.20
C PRO A 167 -11.87 -23.70 14.93
N ARG A 168 -12.70 -22.69 15.04
CA ARG A 168 -13.07 -21.77 13.95
C ARG A 168 -12.65 -20.37 14.32
N ILE A 169 -11.50 -19.98 13.79
CA ILE A 169 -10.89 -18.67 14.04
C ILE A 169 -11.20 -17.76 12.85
N ILE A 170 -11.98 -16.72 13.09
CA ILE A 170 -12.27 -15.71 12.06
C ILE A 170 -11.21 -14.63 12.17
N VAL A 171 -10.53 -14.35 11.07
CA VAL A 171 -9.57 -13.24 10.95
C VAL A 171 -10.18 -12.21 10.01
N ASN A 172 -10.32 -10.99 10.51
CA ASN A 172 -10.89 -9.85 9.77
C ASN A 172 -9.78 -8.89 9.40
N PHE A 173 -9.78 -8.47 8.15
CA PHE A 173 -8.95 -7.40 7.60
C PHE A 173 -9.85 -6.24 7.17
N SER A 174 -9.56 -5.05 7.65
CA SER A 174 -10.22 -3.82 7.26
C SER A 174 -9.16 -2.78 6.88
N VAL A 175 -9.23 -2.28 5.68
CA VAL A 175 -8.42 -1.12 5.25
C VAL A 175 -9.39 0.04 5.02
N ASP A 176 -9.17 1.14 5.72
CA ASP A 176 -10.02 2.33 5.58
C ASP A 176 -9.61 3.20 4.38
N SER A 177 -10.30 4.33 4.19
CA SER A 177 -10.01 5.30 3.12
C SER A 177 -8.63 5.96 3.24
N ASP A 178 -8.05 5.96 4.43
CA ASP A 178 -6.72 6.54 4.70
C ASP A 178 -5.60 5.49 4.55
N GLY A 179 -5.96 4.26 4.17
CA GLY A 179 -5.02 3.15 4.01
C GLY A 179 -4.59 2.50 5.33
N ILE A 180 -5.25 2.82 6.44
CA ILE A 180 -4.96 2.22 7.75
C ILE A 180 -5.53 0.81 7.78
N LEU A 181 -4.66 -0.16 8.02
CA LEU A 181 -5.02 -1.58 8.15
C LEU A 181 -5.34 -1.91 9.61
N SER A 182 -6.53 -2.39 9.85
CA SER A 182 -6.95 -3.00 11.12
C SER A 182 -7.15 -4.50 10.92
N VAL A 183 -6.50 -5.30 11.76
CA VAL A 183 -6.66 -6.76 11.75
C VAL A 183 -7.16 -7.22 13.10
N SER A 184 -8.22 -8.03 13.10
CA SER A 184 -8.74 -8.65 14.31
C SER A 184 -8.98 -10.13 14.10
N ALA A 185 -8.87 -10.90 15.17
CA ALA A 185 -9.18 -12.32 15.17
C ALA A 185 -10.07 -12.68 16.37
N TYR A 186 -10.99 -13.60 16.17
CA TYR A 186 -11.82 -14.15 17.24
C TYR A 186 -12.15 -15.63 17.01
N ASP A 187 -12.32 -16.39 18.09
CA ASP A 187 -12.86 -17.75 18.03
C ASP A 187 -14.39 -17.67 17.95
N LYS A 188 -14.98 -18.25 16.91
CA LYS A 188 -16.43 -18.29 16.67
C LYS A 188 -17.21 -18.98 17.79
N ASN A 189 -16.56 -19.81 18.58
CA ASN A 189 -17.17 -20.59 19.66
C ASN A 189 -16.92 -20.00 21.06
N SER A 190 -16.12 -18.96 21.17
CA SER A 190 -15.85 -18.23 22.39
C SER A 190 -15.98 -16.73 22.12
N ASN A 191 -16.03 -15.92 23.17
CA ASN A 191 -16.03 -14.46 23.03
C ASN A 191 -14.61 -13.86 23.01
N GLU A 192 -13.58 -14.71 22.94
CA GLU A 192 -12.18 -14.26 22.89
C GLU A 192 -11.90 -13.55 21.57
N LYS A 193 -11.41 -12.32 21.67
CA LYS A 193 -11.07 -11.46 20.54
C LYS A 193 -9.75 -10.74 20.82
N ASN A 194 -8.91 -10.61 19.82
CA ASN A 194 -7.76 -9.73 19.85
C ASN A 194 -7.62 -8.99 18.51
N SER A 195 -6.92 -7.86 18.52
CA SER A 195 -6.77 -7.03 17.32
C SER A 195 -5.48 -6.21 17.37
N ILE A 196 -5.01 -5.83 16.20
CA ILE A 196 -3.93 -4.86 16.01
C ILE A 196 -4.34 -3.85 14.93
N GLU A 197 -3.94 -2.60 15.11
CA GLU A 197 -4.03 -1.56 14.09
C GLU A 197 -2.64 -1.30 13.53
N ILE A 198 -2.51 -1.33 12.21
CA ILE A 198 -1.26 -1.11 11.48
C ILE A 198 -1.43 0.13 10.63
N LYS A 199 -0.72 1.19 10.99
CA LYS A 199 -0.65 2.39 10.16
C LYS A 199 0.32 2.16 9.00
N PRO A 200 0.09 2.81 7.84
CA PRO A 200 1.05 2.77 6.74
C PRO A 200 2.43 3.22 7.23
N VAL A 201 3.45 2.38 7.02
CA VAL A 201 4.81 2.63 7.55
C VAL A 201 5.56 3.70 6.74
N ASP A 202 4.98 4.21 5.68
CA ASP A 202 5.57 5.28 4.86
C ASP A 202 5.23 6.70 5.35
N GLY A 203 4.48 6.81 6.45
CA GLY A 203 4.26 8.07 7.15
C GLY A 203 5.38 8.37 8.15
N LEU A 204 5.77 9.63 8.24
CA LEU A 204 6.62 10.11 9.33
C LEU A 204 5.94 9.80 10.66
N ASP A 205 6.68 9.26 11.62
CA ASP A 205 6.26 9.12 12.99
C ASP A 205 5.79 10.49 13.54
N LEU A 206 4.80 10.50 14.43
CA LEU A 206 4.31 11.74 15.05
C LEU A 206 5.44 12.54 15.72
N ASP A 207 6.44 11.88 16.30
CA ASP A 207 7.60 12.50 16.90
C ASP A 207 8.52 13.11 15.83
N ASP A 208 8.71 12.43 14.70
CA ASP A 208 9.44 12.97 13.56
C ASP A 208 8.72 14.16 12.94
N MET A 209 7.40 14.11 12.77
CA MET A 209 6.61 15.26 12.30
C MET A 209 6.70 16.46 13.24
N ASN A 210 6.61 16.25 14.53
CA ASN A 210 6.73 17.31 15.53
C ASN A 210 8.15 17.91 15.55
N ARG A 211 9.19 17.09 15.39
CA ARG A 211 10.57 17.53 15.26
C ARG A 211 10.74 18.38 14.01
N MET A 212 10.33 17.91 12.85
CA MET A 212 10.43 18.64 11.58
C MET A 212 9.66 19.94 11.59
N ARG A 213 8.46 19.96 12.20
CA ARG A 213 7.68 21.19 12.39
C ARG A 213 8.40 22.20 13.28
N LYS A 214 9.02 21.74 14.36
CA LYS A 214 9.80 22.59 15.27
C LYS A 214 11.05 23.15 14.59
N ASP A 215 11.77 22.31 13.83
CA ASP A 215 12.94 22.71 13.05
C ASP A 215 12.57 23.72 11.97
N SER A 216 11.45 23.53 11.26
CA SER A 216 10.99 24.49 10.25
C SER A 216 10.65 25.87 10.83
N LEU A 217 10.13 25.92 12.08
CA LEU A 217 9.85 27.18 12.76
C LEU A 217 11.14 27.90 13.21
N ILE A 218 12.19 27.14 13.57
CA ILE A 218 13.50 27.69 13.96
C ILE A 218 14.21 28.30 12.76
N HIS A 219 14.13 27.63 11.58
CA HIS A 219 14.81 28.04 10.34
C HIS A 219 13.92 28.81 9.35
N ALA A 220 12.73 29.24 9.77
CA ALA A 220 11.77 29.95 8.91
C ALA A 220 12.26 31.35 8.44
N LYS A 221 13.42 31.82 8.89
CA LYS A 221 14.01 33.12 8.55
C LYS A 221 15.35 33.00 7.80
N GLU A 222 15.78 31.79 7.46
CA GLU A 222 16.90 31.54 6.57
C GLU A 222 16.41 31.41 5.10
#